data_f65a4ea28742388801d5e724c83a1c68
#
_entry.id   f65a4ea28742388801d5e724c83a1c68
#
_cell.length_a   1.000
_cell.length_b   1.000
_cell.length_c   1.000
_cell.angle_alpha   90.00
_cell.angle_beta   90.00
_cell.angle_gamma   90.00
#
_symmetry.space_group_name_H-M   'P 1'
#
loop_
_entity.id
_entity.type
_entity.pdbx_description
1 polymer ?
#
loop_
_entity_poly.entity_id
_entity_poly.type
_entity_poly.pdbx_seq_one_letter_code
_entity_poly.pdbx_strand_id
1 'polypeptide(L)'
;MIALTEHQQALKPRLEGANINATSFLATDYLNHFNEVVMLLEMAADMPEMLEDAAEWQPKSYSEHFADSGFAQADLAIEAYDHCPAFFRTPFDAQVDELNLLVLCTLEEAQAAQADPSLDGSYTAGLISARIETMRTALARLNGIIHGKAGDPAAAPADGMAAPAPEQPEGEGELDQDAIDALFD
;
A
#
# COMPACT_ATOMS: atom_id res chain seq x y z
N MET A 1 -7.79 -24.32 12.27
CA MET A 1 -6.50 -24.51 11.55
C MET A 1 -6.84 -24.77 10.11
N ILE A 2 -6.35 -23.95 9.16
CA ILE A 2 -6.61 -24.13 7.73
C ILE A 2 -5.73 -25.28 7.25
N ALA A 3 -6.33 -26.31 6.61
CA ALA A 3 -5.58 -27.39 6.00
C ALA A 3 -4.93 -26.89 4.71
N LEU A 4 -3.61 -26.85 4.67
CA LEU A 4 -2.84 -26.47 3.48
C LEU A 4 -2.71 -27.65 2.53
N THR A 5 -2.73 -27.37 1.21
CA THR A 5 -2.40 -28.35 0.18
C THR A 5 -0.91 -28.72 0.24
N GLU A 6 -0.52 -29.82 -0.40
CA GLU A 6 0.91 -30.23 -0.48
C GLU A 6 1.76 -29.11 -1.12
N HIS A 7 1.27 -28.47 -2.16
CA HIS A 7 1.95 -27.35 -2.82
C HIS A 7 2.13 -26.14 -1.88
N GLN A 8 1.08 -25.76 -1.15
CA GLN A 8 1.17 -24.67 -0.17
C GLN A 8 2.17 -25.00 0.96
N GLN A 9 2.23 -26.26 1.39
CA GLN A 9 3.21 -26.69 2.39
C GLN A 9 4.65 -26.60 1.87
N ALA A 10 4.89 -26.95 0.60
CA ALA A 10 6.20 -26.85 -0.03
C ALA A 10 6.62 -25.39 -0.29
N LEU A 11 5.65 -24.50 -0.58
CA LEU A 11 5.89 -23.08 -0.84
C LEU A 11 6.25 -22.30 0.44
N LYS A 12 5.60 -22.64 1.56
CA LYS A 12 5.71 -21.92 2.82
C LYS A 12 7.13 -21.60 3.29
N PRO A 13 8.11 -22.54 3.28
CA PRO A 13 9.50 -22.24 3.68
C PRO A 13 10.19 -21.21 2.77
N ARG A 14 9.77 -21.08 1.51
CA ARG A 14 10.32 -20.11 0.56
C ARG A 14 9.84 -18.67 0.85
N LEU A 15 8.71 -18.53 1.55
CA LEU A 15 8.13 -17.24 1.92
C LEU A 15 8.86 -16.64 3.13
N GLU A 16 9.52 -17.45 3.95
CA GLU A 16 10.27 -16.99 5.11
C GLU A 16 11.47 -16.13 4.66
N GLY A 17 11.56 -14.91 5.15
CA GLY A 17 12.59 -13.96 4.75
C GLY A 17 12.38 -13.26 3.40
N ALA A 18 11.28 -13.56 2.69
CA ALA A 18 10.94 -12.95 1.40
C ALA A 18 9.93 -11.77 1.53
N ASN A 19 9.68 -11.31 2.74
CA ASN A 19 8.67 -10.27 3.04
C ASN A 19 7.23 -10.64 2.59
N ILE A 20 6.95 -11.95 2.53
CA ILE A 20 5.65 -12.51 2.21
C ILE A 20 5.15 -13.27 3.45
N ASN A 21 3.93 -13.02 3.88
CA ASN A 21 3.38 -13.66 5.07
C ASN A 21 3.11 -15.15 4.83
N ALA A 22 3.78 -16.02 5.60
CA ALA A 22 3.70 -17.47 5.45
C ALA A 22 2.37 -18.11 5.90
N THR A 23 1.43 -17.31 6.40
CA THR A 23 0.07 -17.75 6.77
C THR A 23 -0.95 -17.39 5.69
N SER A 24 -0.93 -16.15 5.23
CA SER A 24 -1.84 -15.64 4.20
C SER A 24 -1.31 -15.80 2.79
N PHE A 25 0.01 -15.95 2.60
CA PHE A 25 0.69 -15.98 1.29
C PHE A 25 0.64 -14.64 0.55
N LEU A 26 0.47 -13.55 1.30
CA LEU A 26 0.36 -12.19 0.78
C LEU A 26 1.52 -11.33 1.30
N ALA A 27 1.96 -10.36 0.48
CA ALA A 27 3.00 -9.40 0.83
C ALA A 27 2.42 -8.02 1.11
N THR A 28 2.96 -7.31 2.11
CA THR A 28 2.54 -5.96 2.48
C THR A 28 2.93 -4.91 1.46
N ASP A 29 3.93 -5.18 0.63
CA ASP A 29 4.41 -4.28 -0.42
C ASP A 29 3.30 -3.88 -1.41
N TYR A 30 2.26 -4.72 -1.58
CA TYR A 30 1.09 -4.37 -2.38
C TYR A 30 0.36 -3.12 -1.86
N LEU A 31 0.41 -2.84 -0.56
CA LEU A 31 -0.21 -1.66 0.01
C LEU A 31 0.42 -0.35 -0.48
N ASN A 32 1.67 -0.38 -0.95
CA ASN A 32 2.37 0.79 -1.48
C ASN A 32 1.64 1.39 -2.68
N HIS A 33 0.99 0.55 -3.48
CA HIS A 33 0.17 0.98 -4.61
C HIS A 33 -0.96 1.95 -4.18
N PHE A 34 -1.59 1.69 -3.05
CA PHE A 34 -2.65 2.56 -2.50
C PHE A 34 -2.07 3.70 -1.66
N ASN A 35 -0.99 3.46 -0.92
CA ASN A 35 -0.32 4.50 -0.13
C ASN A 35 0.14 5.66 -1.01
N GLU A 36 0.57 5.38 -2.25
CA GLU A 36 0.96 6.38 -3.23
C GLU A 36 -0.19 7.35 -3.53
N VAL A 37 -1.36 6.85 -3.92
CA VAL A 37 -2.50 7.72 -4.23
C VAL A 37 -3.07 8.42 -3.01
N VAL A 38 -3.05 7.78 -1.84
CA VAL A 38 -3.47 8.42 -0.58
C VAL A 38 -2.55 9.59 -0.25
N MET A 39 -1.23 9.43 -0.41
CA MET A 39 -0.27 10.52 -0.22
C MET A 39 -0.51 11.68 -1.21
N LEU A 40 -0.74 11.39 -2.48
CA LEU A 40 -1.05 12.42 -3.49
C LEU A 40 -2.36 13.16 -3.17
N LEU A 41 -3.38 12.45 -2.71
CA LEU A 41 -4.64 13.05 -2.25
C LEU A 41 -4.46 13.91 -0.98
N GLU A 42 -3.60 13.49 -0.03
CA GLU A 42 -3.26 14.31 1.13
C GLU A 42 -2.59 15.62 0.71
N MET A 43 -1.67 15.56 -0.25
CA MET A 43 -1.05 16.76 -0.80
C MET A 43 -2.06 17.62 -1.56
N ALA A 44 -2.99 17.04 -2.30
CA ALA A 44 -4.02 17.76 -3.05
C ALA A 44 -5.01 18.53 -2.16
N ALA A 45 -5.17 18.13 -0.89
CA ALA A 45 -6.00 18.88 0.06
C ALA A 45 -5.42 20.27 0.37
N ASP A 46 -4.09 20.41 0.37
CA ASP A 46 -3.37 21.66 0.63
C ASP A 46 -2.89 22.36 -0.67
N MET A 47 -2.62 21.56 -1.70
CA MET A 47 -2.11 21.99 -3.02
C MET A 47 -3.00 21.40 -4.13
N PRO A 48 -4.08 22.11 -4.53
CA PRO A 48 -5.09 21.59 -5.47
C PRO A 48 -4.53 21.10 -6.81
N GLU A 49 -3.38 21.60 -7.25
CA GLU A 49 -2.68 21.16 -8.46
C GLU A 49 -2.23 19.70 -8.39
N MET A 50 -1.98 19.17 -7.20
CA MET A 50 -1.58 17.76 -6.99
C MET A 50 -2.71 16.77 -7.31
N LEU A 51 -3.94 17.26 -7.49
CA LEU A 51 -5.07 16.40 -7.90
C LEU A 51 -4.89 15.87 -9.33
N GLU A 52 -4.20 16.62 -10.20
CA GLU A 52 -3.87 16.14 -11.54
C GLU A 52 -2.94 14.93 -11.49
N ASP A 53 -1.90 14.99 -10.64
CA ASP A 53 -0.97 13.86 -10.45
C ASP A 53 -1.69 12.65 -9.82
N ALA A 54 -2.54 12.89 -8.81
CA ALA A 54 -3.34 11.84 -8.20
C ALA A 54 -4.28 11.15 -9.21
N ALA A 55 -4.81 11.89 -10.18
CA ALA A 55 -5.73 11.38 -11.21
C ALA A 55 -5.04 10.49 -12.26
N GLU A 56 -3.71 10.48 -12.33
CA GLU A 56 -2.96 9.55 -13.17
C GLU A 56 -2.92 8.13 -12.59
N TRP A 57 -3.26 7.99 -11.30
CA TRP A 57 -3.28 6.68 -10.65
C TRP A 57 -4.32 5.76 -11.30
N GLN A 58 -3.94 4.50 -11.51
CA GLN A 58 -4.79 3.46 -12.08
C GLN A 58 -4.75 2.22 -11.20
N PRO A 59 -5.88 1.52 -11.02
CA PRO A 59 -5.90 0.24 -10.32
C PRO A 59 -4.93 -0.76 -10.96
N LYS A 60 -4.19 -1.49 -10.12
CA LYS A 60 -3.36 -2.62 -10.53
C LYS A 60 -3.77 -3.86 -9.75
N SER A 61 -3.87 -4.99 -10.42
CA SER A 61 -3.97 -6.28 -9.74
C SER A 61 -2.70 -6.55 -8.92
N TYR A 62 -2.79 -7.48 -7.97
CA TYR A 62 -1.64 -7.89 -7.18
C TYR A 62 -0.45 -8.32 -8.06
N SER A 63 -0.71 -9.15 -9.07
CA SER A 63 0.33 -9.64 -9.97
C SER A 63 0.95 -8.54 -10.84
N GLU A 64 0.14 -7.60 -11.36
CA GLU A 64 0.63 -6.45 -12.13
C GLU A 64 1.51 -5.54 -11.27
N HIS A 65 1.07 -5.25 -10.03
CA HIS A 65 1.86 -4.45 -9.11
C HIS A 65 3.25 -5.05 -8.90
N PHE A 66 3.34 -6.35 -8.58
CA PHE A 66 4.64 -6.98 -8.34
C PHE A 66 5.48 -7.11 -9.60
N ALA A 67 4.87 -7.34 -10.77
CA ALA A 67 5.60 -7.36 -12.03
C ALA A 67 6.26 -6.01 -12.36
N ASP A 68 5.63 -4.90 -11.95
CA ASP A 68 6.09 -3.53 -12.25
C ASP A 68 6.93 -2.90 -11.12
N SER A 69 6.84 -3.40 -9.90
CA SER A 69 7.36 -2.72 -8.70
C SER A 69 8.88 -2.79 -8.51
N GLY A 70 9.58 -3.66 -9.26
CA GLY A 70 11.00 -3.94 -9.00
C GLY A 70 11.27 -4.70 -7.69
N PHE A 71 10.24 -5.25 -7.05
CA PHE A 71 10.37 -6.06 -5.84
C PHE A 71 11.26 -7.28 -6.09
N ALA A 72 12.30 -7.48 -5.25
CA ALA A 72 13.31 -8.51 -5.48
C ALA A 72 12.74 -9.95 -5.55
N GLN A 73 11.60 -10.20 -4.92
CA GLN A 73 10.91 -11.47 -4.86
C GLN A 73 9.56 -11.45 -5.61
N ALA A 74 9.45 -10.63 -6.68
CA ALA A 74 8.20 -10.43 -7.43
C ALA A 74 7.58 -11.75 -7.91
N ASP A 75 8.37 -12.62 -8.55
CA ASP A 75 7.91 -13.92 -9.04
C ASP A 75 7.38 -14.80 -7.89
N LEU A 76 8.04 -14.77 -6.73
CA LEU A 76 7.62 -15.53 -5.57
C LEU A 76 6.33 -14.94 -4.95
N ALA A 77 6.17 -13.61 -4.95
CA ALA A 77 4.96 -12.97 -4.46
C ALA A 77 3.75 -13.31 -5.35
N ILE A 78 3.94 -13.35 -6.67
CA ILE A 78 2.91 -13.74 -7.64
C ILE A 78 2.56 -15.23 -7.48
N GLU A 79 3.58 -16.12 -7.40
CA GLU A 79 3.37 -17.56 -7.16
C GLU A 79 2.61 -17.78 -5.83
N ALA A 80 3.00 -17.09 -4.77
CA ALA A 80 2.34 -17.18 -3.47
C ALA A 80 0.87 -16.74 -3.53
N TYR A 81 0.59 -15.65 -4.23
CA TYR A 81 -0.78 -15.15 -4.43
C TYR A 81 -1.66 -16.14 -5.20
N ASP A 82 -1.13 -16.79 -6.24
CA ASP A 82 -1.87 -17.81 -7.00
C ASP A 82 -2.24 -19.03 -6.13
N HIS A 83 -1.43 -19.29 -5.10
CA HIS A 83 -1.63 -20.37 -4.14
C HIS A 83 -2.14 -19.88 -2.78
N CYS A 84 -2.54 -18.62 -2.67
CA CYS A 84 -3.11 -18.07 -1.44
C CYS A 84 -4.34 -18.88 -1.00
N PRO A 85 -4.42 -19.31 0.28
CA PRO A 85 -5.60 -20.00 0.77
C PRO A 85 -6.88 -19.15 0.56
N ALA A 86 -7.95 -19.77 0.04
CA ALA A 86 -9.19 -19.06 -0.27
C ALA A 86 -9.76 -18.28 0.93
N PHE A 87 -9.50 -18.74 2.14
CA PHE A 87 -9.87 -18.05 3.37
C PHE A 87 -9.30 -16.62 3.47
N PHE A 88 -8.09 -16.40 2.97
CA PHE A 88 -7.45 -15.08 2.90
C PHE A 88 -7.67 -14.41 1.55
N ARG A 89 -7.60 -15.18 0.46
CA ARG A 89 -7.72 -14.67 -0.90
C ARG A 89 -9.05 -13.95 -1.14
N THR A 90 -10.17 -14.60 -0.79
CA THR A 90 -11.50 -14.05 -1.05
C THR A 90 -11.74 -12.69 -0.35
N PRO A 91 -11.53 -12.54 0.97
CA PRO A 91 -11.71 -11.25 1.61
C PRO A 91 -10.65 -10.21 1.18
N PHE A 92 -9.45 -10.65 0.79
CA PHE A 92 -8.42 -9.76 0.27
C PHE A 92 -8.86 -9.13 -1.06
N ASP A 93 -9.24 -9.96 -2.03
CA ASP A 93 -9.68 -9.50 -3.36
C ASP A 93 -10.90 -8.57 -3.24
N ALA A 94 -11.88 -8.92 -2.40
CA ALA A 94 -13.05 -8.09 -2.16
C ALA A 94 -12.69 -6.71 -1.55
N GLN A 95 -11.72 -6.68 -0.63
CA GLN A 95 -11.27 -5.42 -0.01
C GLN A 95 -10.46 -4.57 -0.99
N VAL A 96 -9.69 -5.20 -1.89
CA VAL A 96 -8.97 -4.52 -2.98
C VAL A 96 -9.97 -3.87 -3.95
N ASP A 97 -11.01 -4.60 -4.36
CA ASP A 97 -12.04 -4.08 -5.26
C ASP A 97 -12.79 -2.88 -4.63
N GLU A 98 -13.15 -2.98 -3.34
CA GLU A 98 -13.78 -1.90 -2.59
C GLU A 98 -12.88 -0.65 -2.53
N LEU A 99 -11.58 -0.86 -2.26
CA LEU A 99 -10.61 0.24 -2.16
C LEU A 99 -10.34 0.89 -3.53
N ASN A 100 -10.22 0.09 -4.60
CA ASN A 100 -10.10 0.60 -5.96
C ASN A 100 -11.29 1.50 -6.32
N LEU A 101 -12.52 1.04 -6.05
CA LEU A 101 -13.72 1.82 -6.31
C LEU A 101 -13.75 3.11 -5.49
N LEU A 102 -13.37 3.04 -4.22
CA LEU A 102 -13.32 4.22 -3.34
C LEU A 102 -12.33 5.27 -3.84
N VAL A 103 -11.14 4.85 -4.31
CA VAL A 103 -10.14 5.78 -4.87
C VAL A 103 -10.67 6.41 -6.15
N LEU A 104 -11.15 5.62 -7.11
CA LEU A 104 -11.66 6.12 -8.39
C LEU A 104 -12.83 7.10 -8.21
N CYS A 105 -13.82 6.77 -7.36
CA CYS A 105 -14.92 7.67 -7.05
C CYS A 105 -14.43 8.97 -6.37
N THR A 106 -13.43 8.87 -5.50
CA THR A 106 -12.87 10.07 -4.83
C THR A 106 -12.18 10.98 -5.83
N LEU A 107 -11.38 10.44 -6.75
CA LEU A 107 -10.71 11.21 -7.79
C LEU A 107 -11.73 11.93 -8.70
N GLU A 108 -12.77 11.20 -9.14
CA GLU A 108 -13.83 11.77 -9.98
C GLU A 108 -14.59 12.89 -9.24
N GLU A 109 -15.02 12.64 -8.00
CA GLU A 109 -15.75 13.63 -7.18
C GLU A 109 -14.89 14.86 -6.87
N ALA A 110 -13.60 14.67 -6.55
CA ALA A 110 -12.68 15.76 -6.25
C ALA A 110 -12.41 16.64 -7.48
N GLN A 111 -12.19 16.03 -8.65
CA GLN A 111 -12.01 16.75 -9.91
C GLN A 111 -13.28 17.52 -10.30
N ALA A 112 -14.46 16.91 -10.15
CA ALA A 112 -15.72 17.58 -10.41
C ALA A 112 -15.94 18.77 -9.46
N ALA A 113 -15.63 18.62 -8.17
CA ALA A 113 -15.73 19.69 -7.19
C ALA A 113 -14.74 20.83 -7.46
N GLN A 114 -13.51 20.50 -7.88
CA GLN A 114 -12.49 21.50 -8.24
C GLN A 114 -12.89 22.31 -9.49
N ALA A 115 -13.58 21.69 -10.43
CA ALA A 115 -14.04 22.32 -11.65
C ALA A 115 -15.31 23.15 -11.48
N ASP A 116 -16.04 23.02 -10.37
CA ASP A 116 -17.29 23.76 -10.11
C ASP A 116 -17.00 25.13 -9.49
N PRO A 117 -17.27 26.25 -10.23
CA PRO A 117 -16.98 27.58 -9.73
C PRO A 117 -17.92 28.04 -8.58
N SER A 118 -18.95 27.27 -8.27
CA SER A 118 -19.84 27.52 -7.13
C SER A 118 -19.32 26.96 -5.81
N LEU A 119 -18.32 26.07 -5.86
CA LEU A 119 -17.66 25.46 -4.72
C LEU A 119 -16.32 26.16 -4.47
N ASP A 120 -15.98 26.32 -3.21
CA ASP A 120 -14.66 26.83 -2.84
C ASP A 120 -13.67 25.68 -2.59
N GLY A 121 -12.37 25.98 -2.56
CA GLY A 121 -11.32 24.97 -2.34
C GLY A 121 -11.46 24.23 -0.99
N SER A 122 -12.12 24.83 0.00
CA SER A 122 -12.32 24.20 1.30
C SER A 122 -13.31 23.02 1.22
N TYR A 123 -14.27 23.09 0.30
CA TYR A 123 -15.17 21.97 0.04
C TYR A 123 -14.40 20.75 -0.51
N THR A 124 -13.60 20.96 -1.54
CA THR A 124 -12.78 19.90 -2.16
C THR A 124 -11.80 19.31 -1.15
N ALA A 125 -11.11 20.13 -0.38
CA ALA A 125 -10.20 19.69 0.67
C ALA A 125 -10.92 18.86 1.75
N GLY A 126 -12.10 19.29 2.18
CA GLY A 126 -12.93 18.57 3.15
C GLY A 126 -13.40 17.21 2.63
N LEU A 127 -13.84 17.16 1.36
CA LEU A 127 -14.23 15.91 0.69
C LEU A 127 -13.04 14.92 0.65
N ILE A 128 -11.89 15.37 0.17
CA ILE A 128 -10.66 14.55 0.08
C ILE A 128 -10.28 14.01 1.47
N SER A 129 -10.24 14.88 2.49
CA SER A 129 -9.88 14.50 3.86
C SER A 129 -10.80 13.41 4.43
N ALA A 130 -12.12 13.54 4.23
CA ALA A 130 -13.10 12.55 4.67
C ALA A 130 -12.93 11.20 3.95
N ARG A 131 -12.59 11.22 2.66
CA ARG A 131 -12.34 10.01 1.87
C ARG A 131 -11.05 9.32 2.27
N ILE A 132 -9.98 10.07 2.57
CA ILE A 132 -8.70 9.54 3.07
C ILE A 132 -8.91 8.74 4.36
N GLU A 133 -9.70 9.22 5.32
CA GLU A 133 -9.98 8.47 6.55
C GLU A 133 -10.68 7.12 6.26
N THR A 134 -11.57 7.10 5.27
CA THR A 134 -12.21 5.85 4.83
C THR A 134 -11.21 4.91 4.17
N MET A 135 -10.32 5.43 3.31
CA MET A 135 -9.24 4.66 2.66
C MET A 135 -8.27 4.08 3.68
N ARG A 136 -7.86 4.87 4.67
CA ARG A 136 -6.98 4.40 5.76
C ARG A 136 -7.61 3.26 6.55
N THR A 137 -8.92 3.35 6.82
CA THR A 137 -9.66 2.26 7.47
C THR A 137 -9.68 0.99 6.62
N ALA A 138 -9.90 1.13 5.31
CA ALA A 138 -9.88 0.01 4.35
C ALA A 138 -8.47 -0.60 4.23
N LEU A 139 -7.42 0.22 4.17
CA LEU A 139 -6.02 -0.21 4.16
C LEU A 139 -5.64 -0.96 5.44
N ALA A 140 -6.11 -0.51 6.60
CA ALA A 140 -5.87 -1.20 7.87
C ALA A 140 -6.51 -2.60 7.88
N ARG A 141 -7.71 -2.75 7.30
CA ARG A 141 -8.36 -4.07 7.14
C ARG A 141 -7.57 -4.96 6.18
N LEU A 142 -7.15 -4.42 5.04
CA LEU A 142 -6.35 -5.13 4.05
C LEU A 142 -5.03 -5.62 4.66
N ASN A 143 -4.34 -4.75 5.40
CA ASN A 143 -3.13 -5.10 6.15
C ASN A 143 -3.41 -6.21 7.20
N GLY A 144 -4.55 -6.15 7.88
CA GLY A 144 -4.97 -7.21 8.80
C GLY A 144 -5.12 -8.58 8.11
N ILE A 145 -5.71 -8.61 6.92
CA ILE A 145 -5.87 -9.85 6.12
C ILE A 145 -4.48 -10.39 5.73
N ILE A 146 -3.58 -9.53 5.24
CA ILE A 146 -2.20 -9.89 4.88
C ILE A 146 -1.50 -10.53 6.08
N HIS A 147 -1.68 -9.99 7.27
CA HIS A 147 -1.10 -10.52 8.51
C HIS A 147 -1.87 -11.70 9.12
N GLY A 148 -2.76 -12.34 8.36
CA GLY A 148 -3.45 -13.56 8.79
C GLY A 148 -4.66 -13.35 9.70
N LYS A 149 -5.17 -12.12 9.82
CA LYS A 149 -6.34 -11.77 10.65
C LYS A 149 -7.65 -11.75 9.85
N ALA A 150 -7.75 -12.54 8.79
CA ALA A 150 -8.99 -12.65 8.01
C ALA A 150 -10.09 -13.26 8.88
N GLY A 151 -11.13 -12.48 9.18
CA GLY A 151 -12.29 -12.93 9.97
C GLY A 151 -12.57 -12.12 11.22
N ASP A 152 -11.75 -11.15 11.59
CA ASP A 152 -12.05 -10.23 12.69
C ASP A 152 -12.47 -8.85 12.13
N PRO A 153 -13.77 -8.53 12.05
CA PRO A 153 -14.24 -7.21 11.62
C PRO A 153 -13.87 -6.09 12.60
N ALA A 154 -13.32 -6.43 13.77
CA ALA A 154 -12.96 -5.50 14.84
C ALA A 154 -11.43 -5.27 14.95
N ALA A 155 -10.60 -5.92 14.15
CA ALA A 155 -9.15 -5.71 14.14
C ALA A 155 -8.76 -4.43 13.36
N ALA A 156 -9.31 -3.28 13.78
CA ALA A 156 -8.65 -2.01 13.49
C ALA A 156 -7.41 -1.94 14.41
N PRO A 157 -6.20 -1.70 13.90
CA PRO A 157 -5.05 -1.49 14.77
C PRO A 157 -5.25 -0.20 15.55
N ALA A 158 -5.37 -0.31 16.86
CA ALA A 158 -4.99 0.75 17.77
C ALA A 158 -3.45 0.73 17.76
N ASP A 159 -2.86 1.58 17.00
CA ASP A 159 -1.58 2.26 17.16
C ASP A 159 -0.95 2.56 15.81
N GLY A 160 -0.68 3.84 15.63
CA GLY A 160 0.30 4.50 14.77
C GLY A 160 0.98 3.67 13.68
N MET A 161 0.42 3.65 12.47
CA MET A 161 1.22 3.35 11.29
C MET A 161 2.16 4.53 11.04
N ALA A 162 3.35 4.47 11.66
CA ALA A 162 4.49 5.11 11.04
C ALA A 162 4.75 4.38 9.71
N ALA A 163 4.72 5.10 8.60
CA ALA A 163 5.22 4.59 7.33
C ALA A 163 6.60 3.96 7.58
N PRO A 164 6.91 2.78 7.02
CA PRO A 164 8.27 2.30 7.06
C PRO A 164 9.14 3.37 6.38
N ALA A 165 10.06 3.94 7.14
CA ALA A 165 11.07 4.83 6.58
C ALA A 165 11.77 4.05 5.45
N PRO A 166 12.06 4.69 4.30
CA PRO A 166 12.83 4.04 3.26
C PRO A 166 14.12 3.52 3.89
N GLU A 167 14.35 2.21 3.81
CA GLU A 167 15.62 1.62 4.19
C GLU A 167 16.69 2.29 3.36
N GLN A 168 17.45 3.16 4.01
CA GLN A 168 18.69 3.66 3.44
C GLN A 168 19.61 2.45 3.32
N PRO A 169 20.28 2.23 2.18
CA PRO A 169 21.31 1.22 2.09
C PRO A 169 22.36 1.55 3.15
N GLU A 170 22.58 0.64 4.07
CA GLU A 170 23.71 0.71 4.99
C GLU A 170 24.99 0.57 4.17
N GLY A 171 25.45 1.72 3.64
CA GLY A 171 26.78 1.89 3.12
C GLY A 171 27.66 2.30 4.28
N GLU A 172 28.35 1.33 4.87
CA GLU A 172 29.46 1.57 5.76
C GLU A 172 30.50 2.45 5.07
N GLY A 173 30.68 3.63 5.63
CA GLY A 173 31.72 4.55 5.26
C GLY A 173 31.79 5.60 6.37
N GLU A 174 32.36 5.23 7.53
CA GLU A 174 32.93 6.20 8.46
C GLU A 174 33.95 7.02 7.67
N LEU A 175 33.51 8.20 7.20
CA LEU A 175 34.42 9.18 6.66
C LEU A 175 35.24 9.72 7.85
N ASP A 176 36.50 9.28 7.91
CA ASP A 176 37.48 9.73 8.84
C ASP A 176 37.56 11.27 8.79
N GLN A 177 37.37 11.93 9.95
CA GLN A 177 37.38 13.39 10.08
C GLN A 177 38.69 13.98 9.54
N ASP A 178 39.79 13.24 9.61
CA ASP A 178 41.09 13.64 9.11
C ASP A 178 41.16 13.72 7.57
N ALA A 179 40.26 13.02 6.85
CA ALA A 179 40.18 13.10 5.39
C ALA A 179 39.43 14.36 4.89
N ILE A 180 38.59 14.94 5.73
CA ILE A 180 37.85 16.18 5.41
C ILE A 180 38.73 17.39 5.59
N ASP A 181 39.59 17.44 6.62
CA ASP A 181 40.51 18.58 6.89
C ASP A 181 41.60 18.70 5.82
N ALA A 182 41.96 17.62 5.13
CA ALA A 182 42.96 17.66 4.05
C ALA A 182 42.46 18.26 2.73
N LEU A 183 41.15 18.57 2.61
CA LEU A 183 40.54 19.14 1.40
C LEU A 183 40.46 20.69 1.42
N PHE A 184 40.83 21.31 2.54
CA PHE A 184 40.73 22.77 2.76
C PHE A 184 42.07 23.48 3.09
N ASP A 185 43.21 22.81 2.85
CA ASP A 185 44.53 23.44 2.98
C ASP A 185 45.18 23.80 1.64
#